data_a24e63205a268d03c58d829d04e2a0e2
#
_entry.id   a24e63205a268d03c58d829d04e2a0e2
#
_cell.length_a   1.000
_cell.length_b   1.000
_cell.length_c   1.000
_cell.angle_alpha   90.00
_cell.angle_beta   90.00
_cell.angle_gamma   90.00
#
_symmetry.space_group_name_H-M   'P 1'
#
loop_
_entity.id
_entity.type
_entity.pdbx_description
1 polymer ?
#
loop_
_entity_poly.entity_id
_entity_poly.type
_entity_poly.pdbx_seq_one_letter_code
_entity_poly.pdbx_strand_id
1 'polypeptide(L)' 'MKKKIKVAILVIGNEILSGRTQDLNVSFLSTWLNINCGLSVQEVRIIPDKEKIIVLNILELSKNFKYVFTT' A
#
# COMPACT_ATOMS: atom_id res chain seq x y z
N MET A 1 3.22 -16.23 -21.50
CA MET A 1 3.36 -14.92 -20.82
C MET A 1 3.13 -15.07 -19.34
N LYS A 2 4.06 -14.60 -18.54
CA LYS A 2 3.92 -14.66 -17.08
C LYS A 2 2.91 -13.62 -16.61
N LYS A 3 1.96 -14.04 -15.77
CA LYS A 3 1.06 -13.11 -15.10
C LYS A 3 1.84 -12.23 -14.17
N LYS A 4 1.70 -10.93 -14.30
CA LYS A 4 2.25 -10.00 -13.34
C LYS A 4 1.47 -10.05 -12.04
N ILE A 5 2.19 -10.23 -10.93
CA ILE A 5 1.58 -10.14 -9.61
C ILE A 5 1.47 -8.68 -9.24
N LYS A 6 0.24 -8.23 -9.00
CA LYS A 6 -0.03 -6.85 -8.63
C LYS A 6 0.00 -6.68 -7.12
N VAL A 7 0.72 -5.66 -6.67
CA VAL A 7 0.90 -5.37 -5.25
C VAL A 7 0.52 -3.92 -4.97
N ALA A 8 -0.20 -3.70 -3.90
CA ALA A 8 -0.56 -2.36 -3.43
C ALA A 8 -0.13 -2.16 -1.98
N ILE A 9 0.13 -0.91 -1.63
CA ILE A 9 0.42 -0.52 -0.24
C ILE A 9 -0.65 0.47 0.19
N LEU A 10 -1.23 0.23 1.36
CA LEU A 10 -2.19 1.12 1.99
C LEU A 10 -1.57 1.73 3.23
N VAL A 11 -1.34 3.04 3.18
CA VAL A 11 -0.79 3.80 4.30
C VAL A 11 -1.94 4.41 5.08
N ILE A 12 -2.02 4.09 6.35
CA ILE A 12 -3.10 4.56 7.22
C ILE A 12 -2.51 5.53 8.23
N GLY A 13 -2.90 6.79 8.16
CA GLY A 13 -2.41 7.78 9.12
C GLY A 13 -2.80 9.19 8.75
N ASN A 14 -3.46 9.87 9.67
CA ASN A 14 -3.86 11.25 9.48
C ASN A 14 -2.65 12.17 9.35
N GLU A 15 -1.59 11.90 10.10
CA GLU A 15 -0.36 12.70 10.09
C GLU A 15 0.39 12.58 8.77
N ILE A 16 0.32 11.43 8.11
CA ILE A 16 0.93 11.23 6.79
C ILE A 16 0.10 11.98 5.75
N LEU A 17 -1.21 11.81 5.81
CA LEU A 17 -2.13 12.43 4.86
C LEU A 17 -2.07 13.95 4.90
N SER A 18 -1.91 14.53 6.10
CA SER A 18 -1.83 15.98 6.28
C SER A 18 -0.45 16.56 5.97
N GLY A 19 0.54 15.69 5.76
CA GLY A 19 1.90 16.13 5.48
C GLY A 19 2.71 16.50 6.70
N ARG A 20 2.21 16.24 7.92
CA ARG A 20 2.92 16.54 9.16
C ARG A 20 4.09 15.59 9.41
N THR A 21 3.99 14.38 8.89
CA THR A 21 5.02 13.36 9.04
C THR A 21 5.34 12.79 7.68
N GLN A 22 6.63 12.67 7.38
CA GLN A 22 7.07 12.03 6.15
C GLN A 22 7.00 10.52 6.31
N ASP A 23 6.39 9.84 5.33
CA ASP A 23 6.31 8.39 5.34
C ASP A 23 7.56 7.78 4.69
N LEU A 24 8.38 7.15 5.50
CA LEU A 24 9.57 6.44 5.04
C LEU A 24 9.29 4.95 4.81
N ASN A 25 8.17 4.44 5.31
CA ASN A 25 7.84 3.02 5.25
C ASN A 25 7.53 2.54 3.83
N VAL A 26 6.88 3.38 3.03
CA VAL A 26 6.55 3.01 1.63
C VAL A 26 7.83 2.77 0.84
N SER A 27 8.79 3.67 0.94
CA SER A 27 10.05 3.55 0.22
C SER A 27 10.81 2.29 0.64
N PHE A 28 10.91 2.08 1.95
CA PHE A 28 11.58 0.90 2.47
C PHE A 28 10.90 -0.40 2.03
N LEU A 29 9.58 -0.46 2.20
CA LEU A 29 8.82 -1.67 1.87
C LEU A 29 8.84 -1.96 0.37
N SER A 30 8.68 -0.93 -0.46
CA SER A 30 8.72 -1.09 -1.91
C SER A 30 10.06 -1.63 -2.38
N THR A 31 11.15 -1.10 -1.83
CA THR A 31 12.51 -1.55 -2.15
C THR A 31 12.71 -2.98 -1.68
N TRP A 32 12.31 -3.27 -0.46
CA TRP A 32 12.46 -4.62 0.12
C TRP A 32 11.70 -5.67 -0.70
N LEU A 33 10.45 -5.36 -1.06
CA LEU A 33 9.63 -6.27 -1.86
C LEU A 33 10.25 -6.52 -3.24
N ASN A 34 10.79 -5.48 -3.85
CA ASN A 34 11.42 -5.63 -5.16
C ASN A 34 12.68 -6.47 -5.08
N ILE A 35 13.56 -6.19 -4.12
CA ILE A 35 14.85 -6.89 -4.00
C ILE A 35 14.67 -8.34 -3.53
N ASN A 36 13.84 -8.55 -2.52
CA ASN A 36 13.74 -9.86 -1.87
C ASN A 36 12.67 -10.78 -2.45
N CYS A 37 11.60 -10.19 -3.01
CA CYS A 37 10.47 -10.96 -3.51
C CYS A 37 10.27 -10.83 -5.01
N GLY A 38 10.98 -9.92 -5.67
CA GLY A 38 10.78 -9.66 -7.08
C GLY A 38 9.42 -9.05 -7.40
N LEU A 39 8.81 -8.38 -6.42
CA LEU A 39 7.50 -7.78 -6.58
C LEU A 39 7.60 -6.27 -6.77
N SER A 40 6.83 -5.75 -7.72
CA SER A 40 6.77 -4.31 -7.96
C SER A 40 5.45 -3.76 -7.40
N VAL A 41 5.55 -2.73 -6.55
CA VAL A 41 4.38 -2.04 -6.03
C VAL A 41 3.79 -1.20 -7.16
N GLN A 42 2.51 -1.38 -7.43
CA GLN A 42 1.83 -0.70 -8.52
C GLN A 42 0.90 0.41 -8.06
N GLU A 43 0.45 0.37 -6.83
CA GLU A 43 -0.39 1.43 -6.28
C GLU A 43 -0.07 1.64 -4.81
N VAL A 44 -0.06 2.91 -4.40
CA VAL A 44 0.07 3.31 -3.00
C VAL A 44 -1.08 4.26 -2.71
N ARG A 45 -1.82 3.99 -1.65
CA ARG A 45 -2.89 4.88 -1.18
C ARG A 45 -2.57 5.34 0.22
N ILE A 46 -2.82 6.61 0.48
CA ILE A 46 -2.70 7.20 1.81
C ILE A 46 -4.10 7.62 2.25
N ILE A 47 -4.56 7.10 3.35
CA ILE A 47 -5.92 7.33 3.83
C ILE A 47 -5.95 7.73 5.31
N PRO A 48 -7.02 8.42 5.74
CA PRO A 48 -7.17 8.74 7.15
C PRO A 48 -7.45 7.48 7.98
N ASP A 49 -7.13 7.58 9.27
CA ASP A 49 -7.34 6.49 10.21
C ASP A 49 -8.81 6.48 10.65
N LYS A 50 -9.66 5.99 9.77
CA LYS A 50 -11.10 5.84 10.00
C LYS A 50 -11.52 4.45 9.55
N GLU A 51 -12.18 3.73 10.42
CA GLU A 51 -12.52 2.33 10.19
C GLU A 51 -13.27 2.10 8.87
N LYS A 52 -14.29 2.90 8.60
CA LYS A 52 -15.09 2.75 7.37
C LYS A 52 -14.25 2.94 6.11
N ILE A 53 -13.36 3.91 6.14
CA ILE A 53 -12.50 4.22 5.00
C ILE A 53 -11.47 3.12 4.81
N ILE A 54 -10.91 2.61 5.91
CA ILE A 54 -9.95 1.50 5.86
C ILE A 54 -10.60 0.27 5.24
N VAL A 55 -11.79 -0.11 5.70
CA VAL A 55 -12.50 -1.30 5.19
C VAL A 55 -12.80 -1.14 3.70
N LEU A 56 -13.32 0.01 3.29
CA LEU A 56 -13.65 0.25 1.88
C LEU A 56 -12.41 0.13 0.99
N ASN A 57 -11.28 0.69 1.42
CA ASN A 57 -10.05 0.64 0.64
C ASN A 57 -9.46 -0.76 0.57
N ILE A 58 -9.51 -1.50 1.67
CA ILE A 58 -9.03 -2.88 1.68
C ILE A 58 -9.87 -3.74 0.72
N LEU A 59 -11.19 -3.60 0.77
CA LEU A 59 -12.07 -4.36 -0.11
C LEU A 59 -11.81 -4.02 -1.58
N GLU A 60 -11.68 -2.74 -1.89
CA GLU A 60 -11.44 -2.31 -3.27
C GLU A 60 -10.09 -2.78 -3.79
N LEU A 61 -9.03 -2.61 -2.98
CA LEU A 61 -7.70 -3.04 -3.38
C LEU A 61 -7.61 -4.55 -3.53
N SER A 62 -8.28 -5.30 -2.66
CA SER A 62 -8.26 -6.76 -2.70
C SER A 62 -8.85 -7.33 -3.99
N LYS A 63 -9.73 -6.58 -4.65
CA LYS A 63 -10.32 -7.01 -5.92
C LYS A 63 -9.33 -6.91 -7.07
N ASN A 64 -8.38 -5.97 -6.99
CA ASN A 64 -7.49 -5.65 -8.10
C ASN A 64 -6.04 -6.07 -7.86
N PHE A 65 -5.68 -6.36 -6.62
CA PHE A 65 -4.29 -6.67 -6.26
C PHE A 65 -4.22 -7.99 -5.52
N LYS A 66 -3.19 -8.78 -5.84
CA LYS A 66 -2.98 -10.05 -5.19
C LYS A 66 -2.53 -9.88 -3.75
N TYR A 67 -1.68 -8.88 -3.51
CA TYR A 67 -1.19 -8.57 -2.18
C TYR A 67 -1.47 -7.12 -1.85
N VAL A 68 -1.97 -6.87 -0.65
CA VAL A 68 -2.18 -5.53 -0.11
C VAL A 68 -1.47 -5.46 1.23
N PHE A 69 -0.47 -4.60 1.32
CA PHE A 69 0.26 -4.38 2.56
C PHE A 69 -0.23 -3.10 3.22
N THR A 70 -0.45 -3.16 4.52
CA THR A 70 -0.85 -1.98 5.29
C THR A 70 0.28 -1.54 6.22
N THR A 71 0.42 -0.24 6.38
CA THR A 71 1.40 0.33 7.30
C THR A 71 0.80 1.41 8.18
#